data_6fdad3cb5798aa6f97520f9677b0a653
#
_entry.id   6fdad3cb5798aa6f97520f9677b0a653
#
_cell.length_a   1.000
_cell.length_b   1.000
_cell.length_c   1.000
_cell.angle_alpha   90.00
_cell.angle_beta   90.00
_cell.angle_gamma   90.00
#
_symmetry.space_group_name_H-M   'P 1'
#
loop_
_entity.id
_entity.type
_entity.pdbx_description
1 polymer ?
#
loop_
_entity_poly.entity_id
_entity_poly.type
_entity_poly.pdbx_seq_one_letter_code
_entity_poly.pdbx_strand_id
1 'polypeptide(L)'
;MTKRPTEKDDAVIAGAVALLLPRVTEWCVSSGDARANEPAEQQDIAEQLTEAISAGDGDGYSLAKYLDDCYSWAADADLVEILDAALHRLHEVLCRLTYAWIRETGLEPEHNLGDLVKIQHLSRGMGVAGRKATEYSGTIQKVYRDTGKYTVNVPGLGHAKPGAQGVQGLVLTWEEVDGWNGSIAGA
;
A
#
# COMPACT_ATOMS: atom_id res chain seq x y z
N MET A 1 -14.98 -15.55 6.22
CA MET A 1 -14.78 -14.38 5.33
C MET A 1 -13.27 -14.18 5.18
N THR A 2 -12.77 -14.22 3.97
CA THR A 2 -11.38 -13.87 3.70
C THR A 2 -11.20 -12.39 3.99
N LYS A 3 -10.15 -12.04 4.73
CA LYS A 3 -9.81 -10.66 5.06
C LYS A 3 -9.47 -9.88 3.79
N ARG A 4 -9.79 -8.58 3.76
CA ARG A 4 -9.35 -7.66 2.69
C ARG A 4 -7.81 -7.66 2.60
N PRO A 5 -7.23 -7.73 1.39
CA PRO A 5 -5.79 -7.62 1.21
C PRO A 5 -5.23 -6.29 1.71
N THR A 6 -4.04 -6.33 2.29
CA THR A 6 -3.28 -5.17 2.77
C THR A 6 -1.86 -5.20 2.20
N GLU A 7 -1.16 -4.06 2.24
CA GLU A 7 0.23 -3.95 1.77
C GLU A 7 1.21 -4.87 2.52
N LYS A 8 0.84 -5.30 3.74
CA LYS A 8 1.64 -6.17 4.59
C LYS A 8 1.35 -7.66 4.41
N ASP A 9 0.40 -8.01 3.56
CA ASP A 9 0.06 -9.42 3.33
C ASP A 9 1.13 -10.08 2.45
N ASP A 10 1.58 -11.27 2.86
CA ASP A 10 2.63 -12.03 2.18
C ASP A 10 2.37 -12.20 0.68
N ALA A 11 1.12 -12.40 0.28
CA ALA A 11 0.74 -12.53 -1.13
C ALA A 11 0.95 -11.22 -1.93
N VAL A 12 0.80 -10.05 -1.28
CA VAL A 12 1.04 -8.74 -1.91
C VAL A 12 2.54 -8.53 -2.08
N ILE A 13 3.31 -8.79 -1.02
CA ILE A 13 4.77 -8.65 -1.03
C ILE A 13 5.38 -9.60 -2.04
N ALA A 14 5.03 -10.90 -2.00
CA ALA A 14 5.52 -11.89 -2.94
C ALA A 14 5.19 -11.53 -4.40
N GLY A 15 3.98 -11.02 -4.65
CA GLY A 15 3.60 -10.54 -5.98
C GLY A 15 4.42 -9.34 -6.45
N ALA A 16 4.76 -8.40 -5.56
CA ALA A 16 5.61 -7.26 -5.88
C ALA A 16 7.06 -7.70 -6.16
N VAL A 17 7.60 -8.59 -5.32
CA VAL A 17 8.93 -9.19 -5.53
C VAL A 17 9.02 -9.89 -6.88
N ALA A 18 8.02 -10.68 -7.25
CA ALA A 18 7.98 -11.36 -8.55
C ALA A 18 8.01 -10.38 -9.75
N LEU A 19 7.47 -9.17 -9.59
CA LEU A 19 7.53 -8.12 -10.63
C LEU A 19 8.87 -7.38 -10.67
N LEU A 20 9.59 -7.34 -9.56
CA LEU A 20 10.90 -6.67 -9.44
C LEU A 20 12.07 -7.59 -9.78
N LEU A 21 11.95 -8.87 -9.42
CA LEU A 21 13.02 -9.85 -9.50
C LEU A 21 13.76 -9.88 -10.86
N PRO A 22 13.10 -9.82 -12.03
CA PRO A 22 13.81 -9.84 -13.31
C PRO A 22 14.79 -8.66 -13.47
N ARG A 23 14.38 -7.45 -13.06
CA ARG A 23 15.23 -6.25 -13.17
C ARG A 23 16.37 -6.26 -12.17
N VAL A 24 16.09 -6.73 -10.95
CA VAL A 24 17.12 -6.87 -9.90
C VAL A 24 18.14 -7.93 -10.29
N THR A 25 17.70 -9.06 -10.83
CA THR A 25 18.61 -10.11 -11.35
C THR A 25 19.49 -9.55 -12.47
N GLU A 26 18.92 -8.80 -13.41
CA GLU A 26 19.68 -8.14 -14.49
C GLU A 26 20.73 -7.18 -13.94
N TRP A 27 20.37 -6.40 -12.93
CA TRP A 27 21.30 -5.50 -12.24
C TRP A 27 22.43 -6.30 -11.54
N CYS A 28 22.13 -7.38 -10.81
CA CYS A 28 23.13 -8.23 -10.16
C CYS A 28 24.15 -8.77 -11.19
N VAL A 29 23.67 -9.28 -12.33
CA VAL A 29 24.52 -9.76 -13.41
C VAL A 29 25.41 -8.64 -13.97
N SER A 30 24.86 -7.46 -14.20
CA SER A 30 25.60 -6.30 -14.73
C SER A 30 26.64 -5.77 -13.74
N SER A 31 26.39 -5.94 -12.44
CA SER A 31 27.30 -5.59 -11.35
C SER A 31 28.38 -6.64 -11.09
N GLY A 32 28.38 -7.75 -11.85
CA GLY A 32 29.43 -8.75 -11.84
C GLY A 32 29.05 -10.06 -11.14
N ASP A 33 27.83 -10.22 -10.64
CA ASP A 33 27.37 -11.47 -10.08
C ASP A 33 26.73 -12.37 -11.17
N ALA A 34 27.58 -13.14 -11.86
CA ALA A 34 27.13 -14.04 -12.92
C ALA A 34 26.19 -15.16 -12.42
N ARG A 35 26.21 -15.48 -11.11
CA ARG A 35 25.37 -16.54 -10.52
C ARG A 35 23.94 -16.07 -10.29
N ALA A 36 23.66 -14.78 -10.35
CA ALA A 36 22.31 -14.23 -10.16
C ALA A 36 21.25 -14.82 -11.11
N ASN A 37 21.65 -15.45 -12.21
CA ASN A 37 20.77 -16.20 -13.10
C ASN A 37 20.49 -17.65 -12.64
N GLU A 38 21.21 -18.16 -11.64
CA GLU A 38 20.98 -19.50 -11.12
C GLU A 38 19.68 -19.51 -10.27
N PRO A 39 18.85 -20.58 -10.38
CA PRO A 39 17.58 -20.61 -9.65
C PRO A 39 17.71 -20.48 -8.13
N ALA A 40 18.77 -21.02 -7.53
CA ALA A 40 19.03 -20.92 -6.11
C ALA A 40 19.34 -19.46 -5.70
N GLU A 41 20.18 -18.77 -6.47
CA GLU A 41 20.53 -17.39 -6.22
C GLU A 41 19.33 -16.44 -6.42
N GLN A 42 18.50 -16.72 -7.43
CA GLN A 42 17.24 -15.95 -7.63
C GLN A 42 16.29 -16.12 -6.46
N GLN A 43 16.25 -17.29 -5.84
CA GLN A 43 15.45 -17.50 -4.63
C GLN A 43 16.00 -16.69 -3.46
N ASP A 44 17.31 -16.69 -3.24
CA ASP A 44 17.96 -15.92 -2.19
C ASP A 44 17.74 -14.41 -2.39
N ILE A 45 17.88 -13.92 -3.62
CA ILE A 45 17.55 -12.53 -3.99
C ILE A 45 16.10 -12.21 -3.67
N ALA A 46 15.16 -13.10 -4.01
CA ALA A 46 13.74 -12.89 -3.74
C ALA A 46 13.43 -12.88 -2.23
N GLU A 47 14.07 -13.72 -1.43
CA GLU A 47 13.93 -13.74 0.03
C GLU A 47 14.45 -12.44 0.65
N GLN A 48 15.63 -11.97 0.24
CA GLN A 48 16.22 -10.72 0.72
C GLN A 48 15.36 -9.48 0.34
N LEU A 49 14.83 -9.44 -0.89
CA LEU A 49 13.88 -8.42 -1.32
C LEU A 49 12.60 -8.45 -0.48
N THR A 50 12.08 -9.65 -0.18
CA THR A 50 10.89 -9.83 0.65
C THR A 50 11.11 -9.25 2.04
N GLU A 51 12.26 -9.53 2.65
CA GLU A 51 12.61 -8.98 3.96
C GLU A 51 12.77 -7.46 3.92
N ALA A 52 13.48 -6.92 2.92
CA ALA A 52 13.67 -5.48 2.77
C ALA A 52 12.32 -4.75 2.62
N ILE A 53 11.41 -5.25 1.78
CA ILE A 53 10.08 -4.66 1.58
C ILE A 53 9.22 -4.78 2.85
N SER A 54 9.33 -5.89 3.57
CA SER A 54 8.57 -6.11 4.81
C SER A 54 9.04 -5.25 5.96
N ALA A 55 10.35 -4.97 6.04
CA ALA A 55 10.98 -4.17 7.09
C ALA A 55 10.88 -2.66 6.81
N GLY A 56 10.74 -2.27 5.53
CA GLY A 56 10.83 -0.89 5.10
C GLY A 56 9.50 -0.15 5.06
N ASP A 57 9.52 1.13 5.49
CA ASP A 57 8.46 2.12 5.17
C ASP A 57 8.83 2.91 3.90
N GLY A 58 9.72 2.36 3.05
CA GLY A 58 10.67 3.14 2.35
C GLY A 58 10.52 3.29 0.84
N ASP A 59 11.09 4.39 0.41
CA ASP A 59 11.54 4.66 -0.94
C ASP A 59 12.69 3.71 -1.35
N GLY A 60 13.06 3.73 -2.62
CA GLY A 60 14.12 2.85 -3.15
C GLY A 60 15.46 3.01 -2.46
N TYR A 61 15.79 4.22 -1.98
CA TYR A 61 17.02 4.45 -1.23
C TYR A 61 17.01 3.69 0.12
N SER A 62 15.91 3.73 0.85
CA SER A 62 15.77 3.03 2.13
C SER A 62 15.85 1.51 1.95
N LEU A 63 15.24 0.99 0.88
CA LEU A 63 15.33 -0.43 0.53
C LEU A 63 16.75 -0.83 0.13
N ALA A 64 17.41 -0.05 -0.75
CA ALA A 64 18.78 -0.28 -1.17
C ALA A 64 19.74 -0.27 0.02
N LYS A 65 19.57 0.71 0.93
CA LYS A 65 20.35 0.79 2.15
C LYS A 65 20.14 -0.43 3.06
N TYR A 66 18.91 -0.91 3.21
CA TYR A 66 18.64 -2.13 3.97
C TYR A 66 19.36 -3.35 3.39
N LEU A 67 19.31 -3.50 2.05
CA LEU A 67 20.00 -4.60 1.35
C LEU A 67 21.53 -4.50 1.49
N ASP A 68 22.09 -3.29 1.47
CA ASP A 68 23.50 -3.08 1.69
C ASP A 68 23.92 -3.39 3.14
N ASP A 69 23.21 -2.83 4.11
CA ASP A 69 23.50 -2.99 5.53
C ASP A 69 23.34 -4.46 6.00
N CYS A 70 22.34 -5.20 5.48
CA CYS A 70 22.03 -6.56 5.92
C CYS A 70 22.69 -7.66 5.09
N TYR A 71 22.91 -7.41 3.77
CA TYR A 71 23.32 -8.43 2.81
C TYR A 71 24.54 -8.04 1.98
N SER A 72 25.10 -6.84 2.20
CA SER A 72 26.30 -6.33 1.50
C SER A 72 26.13 -6.27 -0.02
N TRP A 73 25.01 -5.77 -0.49
CA TRP A 73 24.68 -5.70 -1.92
C TRP A 73 25.50 -4.67 -2.70
N ALA A 74 26.30 -3.84 -2.05
CA ALA A 74 27.05 -2.75 -2.67
C ALA A 74 26.15 -1.85 -3.56
N ALA A 75 25.01 -1.44 -2.99
CA ALA A 75 23.96 -0.73 -3.68
C ALA A 75 24.43 0.54 -4.35
N ASP A 76 24.05 0.75 -5.60
CA ASP A 76 24.33 1.93 -6.42
C ASP A 76 23.05 2.69 -6.80
N ALA A 77 23.20 3.75 -7.59
CA ALA A 77 22.07 4.56 -8.03
C ALA A 77 21.08 3.80 -8.94
N ASP A 78 21.57 2.85 -9.72
CA ASP A 78 20.75 2.06 -10.65
C ASP A 78 19.85 1.10 -9.85
N LEU A 79 20.38 0.48 -8.80
CA LEU A 79 19.57 -0.33 -7.89
C LEU A 79 18.51 0.51 -7.18
N VAL A 80 18.85 1.71 -6.70
CA VAL A 80 17.88 2.63 -6.08
C VAL A 80 16.73 2.93 -7.04
N GLU A 81 17.01 3.24 -8.32
CA GLU A 81 15.99 3.50 -9.33
C GLU A 81 15.08 2.27 -9.58
N ILE A 82 15.65 1.07 -9.60
CA ILE A 82 14.87 -0.17 -9.71
C ILE A 82 13.96 -0.35 -8.50
N LEU A 83 14.46 -0.11 -7.30
CA LEU A 83 13.73 -0.29 -6.05
C LEU A 83 12.69 0.82 -5.79
N ASP A 84 12.87 2.02 -6.34
CA ASP A 84 11.83 3.07 -6.31
C ASP A 84 10.52 2.60 -6.97
N ALA A 85 10.60 1.65 -7.90
CA ALA A 85 9.42 1.02 -8.46
C ALA A 85 8.70 0.07 -7.49
N ALA A 86 9.31 -0.35 -6.37
CA ALA A 86 8.76 -1.36 -5.45
C ALA A 86 7.39 -0.95 -4.88
N LEU A 87 7.27 0.28 -4.39
CA LEU A 87 6.01 0.81 -3.87
C LEU A 87 4.90 0.82 -4.93
N HIS A 88 5.27 1.18 -6.17
CA HIS A 88 4.30 1.13 -7.28
C HIS A 88 3.85 -0.31 -7.57
N ARG A 89 4.77 -1.28 -7.53
CA ARG A 89 4.46 -2.70 -7.73
C ARG A 89 3.63 -3.28 -6.60
N LEU A 90 3.93 -2.93 -5.35
CA LEU A 90 3.08 -3.28 -4.20
C LEU A 90 1.64 -2.78 -4.41
N HIS A 91 1.49 -1.51 -4.79
CA HIS A 91 0.18 -0.94 -5.04
C HIS A 91 -0.56 -1.62 -6.20
N GLU A 92 0.13 -1.92 -7.29
CA GLU A 92 -0.42 -2.65 -8.45
C GLU A 92 -0.96 -4.03 -8.04
N VAL A 93 -0.16 -4.80 -7.29
CA VAL A 93 -0.55 -6.13 -6.80
C VAL A 93 -1.70 -6.03 -5.81
N LEU A 94 -1.64 -5.08 -4.87
CA LEU A 94 -2.70 -4.84 -3.90
C LEU A 94 -4.03 -4.51 -4.59
N CYS A 95 -4.03 -3.63 -5.58
CA CYS A 95 -5.24 -3.30 -6.35
C CYS A 95 -5.81 -4.54 -7.04
N ARG A 96 -4.97 -5.35 -7.69
CA ARG A 96 -5.37 -6.58 -8.37
C ARG A 96 -5.98 -7.60 -7.40
N LEU A 97 -5.35 -7.83 -6.25
CA LEU A 97 -5.84 -8.76 -5.24
C LEU A 97 -7.11 -8.25 -4.57
N THR A 98 -7.20 -6.94 -4.31
CA THR A 98 -8.42 -6.32 -3.77
C THR A 98 -9.59 -6.47 -4.75
N TYR A 99 -9.36 -6.25 -6.04
CA TYR A 99 -10.37 -6.45 -7.07
C TYR A 99 -10.87 -7.90 -7.12
N ALA A 100 -9.94 -8.87 -7.09
CA ALA A 100 -10.30 -10.29 -7.04
C ALA A 100 -11.12 -10.62 -5.78
N TRP A 101 -10.69 -10.12 -4.62
CA TRP A 101 -11.38 -10.31 -3.35
C TRP A 101 -12.81 -9.74 -3.35
N ILE A 102 -13.02 -8.53 -3.89
CA ILE A 102 -14.36 -7.93 -4.02
C ILE A 102 -15.26 -8.83 -4.88
N ARG A 103 -14.75 -9.33 -6.00
CA ARG A 103 -15.51 -10.22 -6.88
C ARG A 103 -15.87 -11.55 -6.23
N GLU A 104 -14.94 -12.15 -5.50
CA GLU A 104 -15.14 -13.42 -4.81
C GLU A 104 -16.11 -13.30 -3.65
N THR A 105 -16.06 -12.17 -2.92
CA THR A 105 -16.96 -11.94 -1.77
C THR A 105 -18.31 -11.39 -2.18
N GLY A 106 -18.48 -10.91 -3.40
CA GLY A 106 -19.72 -10.27 -3.86
C GLY A 106 -20.03 -8.97 -3.13
N LEU A 107 -19.00 -8.30 -2.58
CA LEU A 107 -19.19 -7.03 -1.88
C LEU A 107 -19.60 -5.94 -2.85
N GLU A 108 -20.64 -5.21 -2.47
CA GLU A 108 -21.11 -4.01 -3.19
C GLU A 108 -21.04 -2.79 -2.26
N PRO A 109 -20.87 -1.58 -2.82
CA PRO A 109 -20.87 -0.37 -2.03
C PRO A 109 -22.25 -0.15 -1.41
N GLU A 110 -22.30 0.06 -0.10
CA GLU A 110 -23.54 0.36 0.64
C GLU A 110 -24.04 1.79 0.35
N HIS A 111 -23.15 2.68 -0.06
CA HIS A 111 -23.44 4.09 -0.27
C HIS A 111 -23.21 4.52 -1.72
N ASN A 112 -24.00 5.48 -2.15
CA ASN A 112 -23.96 6.04 -3.49
C ASN A 112 -23.34 7.45 -3.49
N LEU A 113 -23.07 7.95 -4.70
CA LEU A 113 -22.64 9.33 -4.91
C LEU A 113 -23.68 10.30 -4.32
N GLY A 114 -23.23 11.21 -3.48
CA GLY A 114 -24.08 12.23 -2.84
C GLY A 114 -24.62 11.82 -1.47
N ASP A 115 -24.48 10.58 -1.05
CA ASP A 115 -24.92 10.13 0.26
C ASP A 115 -24.14 10.83 1.38
N LEU A 116 -24.87 11.20 2.45
CA LEU A 116 -24.28 11.74 3.67
C LEU A 116 -23.87 10.58 4.57
N VAL A 117 -22.60 10.55 4.96
CA VAL A 117 -22.01 9.47 5.74
C VAL A 117 -21.31 10.00 6.98
N LYS A 118 -21.21 9.13 7.98
CA LYS A 118 -20.40 9.39 9.18
C LYS A 118 -19.10 8.64 9.08
N ILE A 119 -18.03 9.29 9.51
CA ILE A 119 -16.70 8.69 9.56
C ILE A 119 -16.06 8.97 10.91
N GLN A 120 -15.31 8.00 11.41
CA GLN A 120 -14.46 8.20 12.57
C GLN A 120 -13.02 8.39 12.09
N HIS A 121 -12.51 9.59 12.23
CA HIS A 121 -11.13 9.88 11.90
C HIS A 121 -10.26 9.86 13.14
N LEU A 122 -9.31 8.93 13.17
CA LEU A 122 -8.24 8.92 14.16
C LEU A 122 -7.20 9.93 13.70
N SER A 123 -7.19 11.13 14.29
CA SER A 123 -6.11 12.08 14.04
C SER A 123 -4.79 11.44 14.44
N ARG A 124 -3.89 11.22 13.47
CA ARG A 124 -2.49 10.87 13.73
C ARG A 124 -1.78 12.08 14.33
N GLY A 125 -2.09 12.41 15.58
CA GLY A 125 -1.32 13.37 16.35
C GLY A 125 -0.06 12.70 16.86
N MET A 126 1.08 13.34 16.64
CA MET A 126 2.36 12.90 17.18
C MET A 126 2.27 12.66 18.70
N GLY A 127 2.53 11.43 19.12
CA GLY A 127 3.13 11.12 20.42
C GLY A 127 2.27 11.25 21.70
N VAL A 128 0.95 11.32 21.65
CA VAL A 128 0.16 11.43 22.89
C VAL A 128 -0.75 10.20 23.06
N ALA A 129 -0.51 9.45 24.12
CA ALA A 129 -1.42 8.41 24.60
C ALA A 129 -2.78 9.07 24.93
N GLY A 130 -3.84 8.67 24.26
CA GLY A 130 -5.19 9.20 24.48
C GLY A 130 -5.86 9.80 23.26
N ARG A 131 -5.76 9.16 22.08
CA ARG A 131 -6.45 9.57 20.86
C ARG A 131 -7.96 9.47 21.04
N LYS A 132 -8.66 10.60 21.04
CA LYS A 132 -10.12 10.60 20.91
C LYS A 132 -10.46 10.44 19.42
N ALA A 133 -11.23 9.42 19.10
CA ALA A 133 -11.88 9.34 17.80
C ALA A 133 -12.85 10.52 17.68
N THR A 134 -12.70 11.32 16.63
CA THR A 134 -13.64 12.41 16.34
C THR A 134 -14.55 11.95 15.21
N GLU A 135 -15.85 11.99 15.46
CA GLU A 135 -16.86 11.70 14.43
C GLU A 135 -17.04 12.93 13.54
N TYR A 136 -17.02 12.69 12.24
CA TYR A 136 -17.26 13.71 11.23
C TYR A 136 -18.40 13.26 10.32
N SER A 137 -19.11 14.21 9.73
CA SER A 137 -20.06 13.97 8.66
C SER A 137 -19.47 14.43 7.34
N GLY A 138 -19.61 13.62 6.31
CA GLY A 138 -19.11 13.92 4.98
C GLY A 138 -20.07 13.46 3.89
N THR A 139 -19.84 13.92 2.67
CA THR A 139 -20.63 13.54 1.49
C THR A 139 -19.78 12.73 0.53
N ILE A 140 -20.29 11.60 0.06
CA ILE A 140 -19.59 10.75 -0.92
C ILE A 140 -19.52 11.49 -2.25
N GLN A 141 -18.30 11.74 -2.71
CA GLN A 141 -18.00 12.39 -3.99
C GLN A 141 -17.63 11.40 -5.09
N LYS A 142 -17.12 10.22 -4.74
CA LYS A 142 -16.76 9.20 -5.70
C LYS A 142 -16.80 7.82 -5.07
N VAL A 143 -17.25 6.85 -5.86
CA VAL A 143 -17.29 5.43 -5.50
C VAL A 143 -16.33 4.69 -6.42
N TYR A 144 -15.33 4.02 -5.85
CA TYR A 144 -14.37 3.19 -6.58
C TYR A 144 -14.75 1.72 -6.37
N ARG A 145 -15.53 1.18 -7.30
CA ARG A 145 -16.04 -0.21 -7.20
C ARG A 145 -14.90 -1.23 -7.29
N ASP A 146 -13.87 -0.93 -8.06
CA ASP A 146 -12.75 -1.85 -8.31
C ASP A 146 -11.80 -1.98 -7.12
N THR A 147 -11.72 -0.96 -6.28
CA THR A 147 -10.82 -0.93 -5.12
C THR A 147 -11.56 -0.87 -3.79
N GLY A 148 -12.90 -0.91 -3.80
CA GLY A 148 -13.72 -0.89 -2.59
C GLY A 148 -13.49 0.36 -1.75
N LYS A 149 -13.42 1.53 -2.39
CA LYS A 149 -13.12 2.80 -1.71
C LYS A 149 -14.15 3.88 -2.06
N TYR A 150 -14.23 4.87 -1.17
CA TYR A 150 -14.94 6.13 -1.41
C TYR A 150 -13.99 7.30 -1.36
N THR A 151 -14.29 8.35 -2.11
CA THR A 151 -13.81 9.70 -1.75
C THR A 151 -14.95 10.41 -1.04
N VAL A 152 -14.70 10.87 0.18
CA VAL A 152 -15.66 11.54 1.03
C VAL A 152 -15.20 12.97 1.28
N ASN A 153 -16.03 13.96 0.91
CA ASN A 153 -15.78 15.35 1.24
C ASN A 153 -16.25 15.61 2.67
N VAL A 154 -15.31 15.98 3.54
CA VAL A 154 -15.59 16.31 4.94
C VAL A 154 -15.32 17.81 5.14
N PRO A 155 -16.34 18.65 5.37
CA PRO A 155 -16.14 20.06 5.62
C PRO A 155 -15.17 20.28 6.79
N GLY A 156 -14.13 21.07 6.56
CA GLY A 156 -13.13 21.41 7.59
C GLY A 156 -11.95 20.45 7.73
N LEU A 157 -11.96 19.27 7.07
CA LEU A 157 -10.81 18.34 7.06
C LEU A 157 -9.99 18.41 5.76
N GLY A 158 -10.47 19.09 4.74
CA GLY A 158 -9.75 19.20 3.47
C GLY A 158 -8.71 20.34 3.53
N HIS A 159 -7.43 20.01 3.39
CA HIS A 159 -6.42 20.99 3.04
C HIS A 159 -6.53 21.29 1.54
N ALA A 160 -7.55 22.07 1.16
CA ALA A 160 -7.63 22.62 -0.18
C ALA A 160 -6.50 23.62 -0.36
N LYS A 161 -5.45 23.25 -1.11
CA LYS A 161 -4.59 24.29 -1.70
C LYS A 161 -5.48 25.11 -2.66
N PRO A 162 -5.55 26.43 -2.52
CA PRO A 162 -6.27 27.27 -3.48
C PRO A 162 -5.77 26.98 -4.90
N GLY A 163 -6.67 26.60 -5.82
CA GLY A 163 -6.34 26.31 -7.21
C GLY A 163 -6.15 24.84 -7.58
N ALA A 164 -6.26 23.89 -6.64
CA ALA A 164 -6.24 22.47 -6.98
C ALA A 164 -7.52 22.06 -7.72
N GLN A 165 -7.41 21.75 -9.00
CA GLN A 165 -8.47 21.11 -9.77
C GLN A 165 -8.44 19.61 -9.45
N GLY A 166 -9.37 19.11 -8.65
CA GLY A 166 -9.48 17.69 -8.30
C GLY A 166 -10.56 17.44 -7.25
N VAL A 167 -10.97 16.19 -7.13
CA VAL A 167 -11.89 15.75 -6.07
C VAL A 167 -11.14 15.84 -4.73
N GLN A 168 -11.50 16.84 -3.93
CA GLN A 168 -10.91 17.04 -2.61
C GLN A 168 -11.72 16.24 -1.60
N GLY A 169 -11.07 15.28 -0.94
CA GLY A 169 -11.74 14.45 0.05
C GLY A 169 -10.81 13.41 0.66
N LEU A 170 -11.29 12.80 1.72
CA LEU A 170 -10.64 11.63 2.30
C LEU A 170 -10.93 10.43 1.42
N VAL A 171 -9.90 9.64 1.13
CA VAL A 171 -10.08 8.34 0.48
C VAL A 171 -10.16 7.29 1.58
N LEU A 172 -11.32 6.67 1.69
CA LEU A 172 -11.66 5.68 2.72
C LEU A 172 -12.06 4.37 2.06
N THR A 173 -11.84 3.27 2.73
CA THR A 173 -12.40 1.98 2.32
C THR A 173 -13.89 1.93 2.63
N TRP A 174 -14.62 1.03 1.98
CA TRP A 174 -16.07 0.89 2.23
C TRP A 174 -16.37 0.58 3.70
N GLU A 175 -15.48 -0.16 4.35
CA GLU A 175 -15.61 -0.59 5.74
C GLU A 175 -15.33 0.55 6.75
N GLU A 176 -14.69 1.63 6.31
CA GLU A 176 -14.39 2.81 7.15
C GLU A 176 -15.49 3.85 7.15
N VAL A 177 -16.53 3.64 6.35
CA VAL A 177 -17.66 4.56 6.21
C VAL A 177 -18.91 3.93 6.80
N ASP A 178 -19.65 4.68 7.61
CA ASP A 178 -20.90 4.32 8.28
C ASP A 178 -21.03 2.91 8.89
N GLY A 179 -20.85 2.85 10.16
CA GLY A 179 -21.15 1.66 10.93
C GLY A 179 -20.00 0.69 11.11
N TRP A 180 -18.78 1.14 10.85
CA TRP A 180 -17.65 0.43 11.38
C TRP A 180 -17.70 0.45 12.91
N ASN A 181 -18.47 -0.48 13.46
CA ASN A 181 -18.39 -0.88 14.85
C ASN A 181 -17.07 -1.62 15.04
N GLY A 182 -15.98 -0.85 14.88
CA GLY A 182 -14.64 -1.32 14.77
C GLY A 182 -14.20 -2.16 15.93
N SER A 183 -14.41 -3.43 15.78
CA SER A 183 -13.56 -4.43 16.36
C SER A 183 -12.45 -4.68 15.35
N ILE A 184 -11.32 -3.96 15.49
CA ILE A 184 -10.06 -4.52 15.04
C ILE A 184 -9.81 -5.69 15.97
N ALA A 185 -10.34 -6.85 15.62
CA ALA A 185 -9.94 -8.10 16.22
C ALA A 185 -8.54 -8.40 15.68
N GLY A 186 -7.54 -8.23 16.54
CA GLY A 186 -6.19 -8.70 16.34
C GLY A 186 -5.24 -7.63 15.78
N ALA A 187 -4.69 -6.81 16.68
CA ALA A 187 -3.31 -6.37 16.60
C ALA A 187 -2.42 -7.45 17.23
#